data_d5a1cb9a61fcbc0a530945ebebc0eaf5
#
_entry.id   d5a1cb9a61fcbc0a530945ebebc0eaf5
#
_cell.length_a   1.000
_cell.length_b   1.000
_cell.length_c   1.000
_cell.angle_alpha   90.00
_cell.angle_beta   90.00
_cell.angle_gamma   90.00
#
_symmetry.space_group_name_H-M   'P 1'
#
loop_
_entity.id
_entity.type
_entity.pdbx_description
1 polymer ?
#
loop_
_entity_poly.entity_id
_entity_poly.type
_entity_poly.pdbx_seq_one_letter_code
_entity_poly.pdbx_strand_id
1 'polypeptide(L)'
;MPNILLQQLENALPEGMQIPEELRKLYQWIEDNGYYEDRDGVRYGYLYPQDKLRDSWTDDEREGGTDITFNVDEESYRNDLLAILYQQYAEEVGRRLLSFARSGSDGSECALWLDEEGHTQIVHIGSGSGSVMTCVLGKNGLDFLRLLAIGYDEICWDEYYPLPPNSNKNEMFIHPNTKYQEWVQNTFRTTIPKTGLEVVTPHEMDGEPSDDPFLNWFFEMTDV
;
A
#
# COMPACT_ATOMS: atom_id res chain seq x y z
N MET A 1 -0.86 24.80 3.24
CA MET A 1 0.47 24.66 2.59
C MET A 1 0.28 23.77 1.36
N PRO A 2 1.14 23.82 0.33
CA PRO A 2 1.02 22.86 -0.76
C PRO A 2 1.23 21.45 -0.20
N ASN A 3 0.45 20.48 -0.68
CA ASN A 3 0.61 19.07 -0.31
C ASN A 3 1.74 18.49 -1.17
N ILE A 4 2.95 18.42 -0.60
CA ILE A 4 4.15 17.98 -1.35
C ILE A 4 4.07 16.50 -1.69
N LEU A 5 3.58 15.67 -0.78
CA LEU A 5 3.42 14.23 -1.00
C LEU A 5 2.47 13.96 -2.20
N LEU A 6 1.35 14.68 -2.25
CA LEU A 6 0.42 14.58 -3.37
C LEU A 6 1.02 15.10 -4.69
N GLN A 7 1.78 16.21 -4.64
CA GLN A 7 2.45 16.75 -5.82
C GLN A 7 3.48 15.78 -6.41
N GLN A 8 4.23 15.06 -5.56
CA GLN A 8 5.16 14.03 -6.02
C GLN A 8 4.42 12.94 -6.80
N LEU A 9 3.29 12.45 -6.27
CA LEU A 9 2.47 11.45 -6.94
C LEU A 9 1.87 11.98 -8.25
N GLU A 10 1.31 13.21 -8.24
CA GLU A 10 0.76 13.85 -9.44
C GLU A 10 1.79 14.05 -10.56
N ASN A 11 3.02 14.40 -10.20
CA ASN A 11 4.10 14.60 -11.17
C ASN A 11 4.59 13.30 -11.83
N ALA A 12 4.45 12.17 -11.13
CA ALA A 12 4.87 10.86 -11.63
C ALA A 12 3.75 10.09 -12.34
N LEU A 13 2.52 10.62 -12.31
CA LEU A 13 1.34 9.90 -12.78
C LEU A 13 1.37 9.66 -14.29
N PRO A 14 1.27 8.40 -14.77
CA PRO A 14 1.15 8.09 -16.19
C PRO A 14 -0.11 8.70 -16.81
N GLU A 15 -0.07 8.97 -18.13
CA GLU A 15 -1.22 9.50 -18.87
C GLU A 15 -2.44 8.57 -18.77
N GLY A 16 -3.60 9.13 -18.47
CA GLY A 16 -4.87 8.40 -18.31
C GLY A 16 -5.11 7.85 -16.91
N MET A 17 -4.07 7.70 -16.07
CA MET A 17 -4.20 7.25 -14.69
C MET A 17 -4.76 8.36 -13.79
N GLN A 18 -5.54 8.01 -12.78
CA GLN A 18 -6.13 8.96 -11.83
C GLN A 18 -5.81 8.55 -10.40
N ILE A 19 -5.53 9.54 -9.55
CA ILE A 19 -5.37 9.29 -8.12
C ILE A 19 -6.76 9.18 -7.48
N PRO A 20 -7.12 8.07 -6.82
CA PRO A 20 -8.37 7.95 -6.08
C PRO A 20 -8.56 9.09 -5.07
N GLU A 21 -9.78 9.59 -4.96
CA GLU A 21 -10.10 10.72 -4.07
C GLU A 21 -9.79 10.40 -2.60
N GLU A 22 -9.96 9.15 -2.20
CA GLU A 22 -9.64 8.66 -0.86
C GLU A 22 -8.13 8.78 -0.58
N LEU A 23 -7.29 8.45 -1.55
CA LEU A 23 -5.84 8.58 -1.43
C LEU A 23 -5.41 10.06 -1.39
N ARG A 24 -6.07 10.93 -2.16
CA ARG A 24 -5.86 12.39 -2.05
C ARG A 24 -6.15 12.92 -0.65
N LYS A 25 -7.25 12.46 -0.05
CA LYS A 25 -7.62 12.83 1.33
C LYS A 25 -6.66 12.25 2.36
N LEU A 26 -6.16 11.03 2.15
CA LEU A 26 -5.13 10.45 3.00
C LEU A 26 -3.86 11.29 3.00
N TYR A 27 -3.37 11.67 1.82
CA TYR A 27 -2.17 12.48 1.69
C TYR A 27 -2.34 13.87 2.33
N GLN A 28 -3.54 14.47 2.22
CA GLN A 28 -3.86 15.71 2.94
C GLN A 28 -3.85 15.49 4.46
N TRP A 29 -4.39 14.38 4.94
CA TRP A 29 -4.38 14.06 6.37
C TRP A 29 -2.95 13.85 6.90
N ILE A 30 -2.10 13.17 6.15
CA ILE A 30 -0.67 13.00 6.48
C ILE A 30 0.02 14.37 6.62
N GLU A 31 -0.15 15.24 5.63
CA GLU A 31 0.43 16.59 5.60
C GLU A 31 -0.08 17.45 6.77
N ASP A 32 -1.40 17.47 7.00
CA ASP A 32 -2.03 18.28 8.06
C ASP A 32 -1.59 17.85 9.47
N ASN A 33 -1.20 16.60 9.65
CA ASN A 33 -0.69 16.06 10.90
C ASN A 33 0.83 16.15 11.03
N GLY A 34 1.55 16.51 9.97
CA GLY A 34 3.01 16.52 9.95
C GLY A 34 3.63 15.11 10.04
N TYR A 35 2.93 14.08 9.56
CA TYR A 35 3.39 12.71 9.61
C TYR A 35 4.22 12.38 8.37
N TYR A 36 5.30 13.11 8.19
CA TYR A 36 6.22 12.95 7.07
C TYR A 36 7.67 13.26 7.47
N GLU A 37 8.59 12.75 6.68
CA GLU A 37 10.01 13.10 6.73
C GLU A 37 10.49 13.47 5.31
N ASP A 38 11.33 14.51 5.21
CA ASP A 38 11.96 14.88 3.96
C ASP A 38 13.39 14.33 3.94
N ARG A 39 13.74 13.52 2.93
CA ARG A 39 15.06 12.92 2.74
C ARG A 39 15.48 13.12 1.29
N ASP A 40 16.64 13.72 1.06
CA ASP A 40 17.24 13.93 -0.27
C ASP A 40 16.30 14.58 -1.32
N GLY A 41 15.40 15.44 -0.85
CA GLY A 41 14.43 16.15 -1.71
C GLY A 41 13.12 15.38 -1.96
N VAL A 42 12.98 14.18 -1.43
CA VAL A 42 11.77 13.36 -1.49
C VAL A 42 11.05 13.39 -0.14
N ARG A 43 9.73 13.55 -0.16
CA ARG A 43 8.87 13.44 1.02
C ARG A 43 8.35 12.03 1.18
N TYR A 44 8.53 11.48 2.37
CA TYR A 44 8.01 10.19 2.81
C TYR A 44 6.88 10.43 3.80
N GLY A 45 5.71 9.89 3.54
CA GLY A 45 4.52 10.01 4.38
C GLY A 45 4.28 8.75 5.20
N TYR A 46 3.66 8.92 6.39
CA TYR A 46 3.39 7.83 7.32
C TYR A 46 2.01 7.97 7.95
N LEU A 47 1.48 6.89 8.52
CA LEU A 47 0.23 6.94 9.28
C LEU A 47 0.43 7.35 10.74
N TYR A 48 1.67 7.31 11.22
CA TYR A 48 2.04 7.61 12.60
C TYR A 48 3.38 8.37 12.66
N PRO A 49 3.63 9.24 13.66
CA PRO A 49 4.91 9.93 13.79
C PRO A 49 6.07 8.92 13.94
N GLN A 50 7.05 9.01 13.06
CA GLN A 50 8.14 8.03 12.98
C GLN A 50 9.07 8.04 14.20
N ASP A 51 9.26 9.19 14.84
CA ASP A 51 10.00 9.29 16.10
C ASP A 51 9.31 8.50 17.21
N LYS A 52 8.00 8.66 17.37
CA LYS A 52 7.21 7.92 18.37
C LYS A 52 7.12 6.44 18.08
N LEU A 53 6.98 6.05 16.82
CA LEU A 53 6.97 4.66 16.42
C LEU A 53 8.28 3.99 16.84
N ARG A 54 9.42 4.59 16.48
CA ARG A 54 10.76 4.09 16.87
C ARG A 54 10.96 4.02 18.39
N ASP A 55 10.50 5.04 19.11
CA ASP A 55 10.64 5.11 20.57
C ASP A 55 9.76 4.07 21.30
N SER A 56 8.63 3.66 20.69
CA SER A 56 7.72 2.67 21.25
C SER A 56 8.09 1.22 20.93
N TRP A 57 9.00 1.01 19.99
CA TRP A 57 9.31 -0.32 19.48
C TRP A 57 10.16 -1.14 20.46
N THR A 58 9.60 -2.26 20.87
CA THR A 58 10.26 -3.26 21.74
C THR A 58 10.16 -4.64 21.08
N ASP A 59 10.71 -5.67 21.72
CA ASP A 59 10.54 -7.05 21.25
C ASP A 59 9.09 -7.56 21.41
N ASP A 60 8.30 -6.93 22.31
CA ASP A 60 6.96 -7.39 22.68
C ASP A 60 5.83 -6.56 22.06
N GLU A 61 6.04 -5.26 21.80
CA GLU A 61 5.00 -4.35 21.34
C GLU A 61 5.54 -3.12 20.59
N ARG A 62 4.67 -2.49 19.77
CA ARG A 62 4.87 -1.15 19.22
C ARG A 62 3.56 -0.40 19.04
N GLU A 63 3.62 0.93 18.97
CA GLU A 63 2.50 1.79 18.61
C GLU A 63 2.36 1.95 17.08
N GLY A 64 1.32 2.67 16.65
CA GLY A 64 1.17 3.24 15.31
C GLY A 64 0.30 2.45 14.35
N GLY A 65 -0.18 1.27 14.73
CA GLY A 65 -0.99 0.44 13.81
C GLY A 65 -0.16 -0.06 12.63
N THR A 66 -0.75 -0.07 11.44
CA THR A 66 -0.09 -0.54 10.22
C THR A 66 1.11 0.34 9.86
N ASP A 67 2.28 -0.28 9.72
CA ASP A 67 3.47 0.39 9.17
C ASP A 67 3.42 0.36 7.65
N ILE A 68 3.44 1.52 7.05
CA ILE A 68 3.45 1.75 5.61
C ILE A 68 4.14 3.08 5.33
N THR A 69 4.97 3.12 4.31
CA THR A 69 5.67 4.33 3.87
C THR A 69 5.15 4.77 2.52
N PHE A 70 4.54 5.96 2.48
CA PHE A 70 4.07 6.59 1.23
C PHE A 70 5.17 7.43 0.62
N ASN A 71 5.57 7.10 -0.59
CA ASN A 71 6.49 7.87 -1.41
C ASN A 71 6.31 7.48 -2.87
N VAL A 72 6.78 8.34 -3.76
CA VAL A 72 6.99 7.97 -5.16
C VAL A 72 8.48 7.87 -5.34
N ASP A 73 8.96 6.66 -5.58
CA ASP A 73 10.38 6.41 -5.71
C ASP A 73 10.99 7.03 -6.96
N GLU A 74 12.28 7.33 -6.84
CA GLU A 74 13.11 7.80 -7.94
C GLU A 74 13.17 6.75 -9.07
N GLU A 75 13.59 7.20 -10.24
CA GLU A 75 13.75 6.39 -11.46
C GLU A 75 14.53 5.07 -11.26
N SER A 76 15.43 5.01 -10.26
CA SER A 76 16.19 3.81 -9.92
C SER A 76 15.32 2.67 -9.39
N TYR A 77 14.33 2.98 -8.55
CA TYR A 77 13.46 1.96 -7.96
C TYR A 77 12.41 1.46 -8.95
N ARG A 78 11.92 2.36 -9.78
CA ARG A 78 11.09 2.00 -10.93
C ARG A 78 11.79 0.99 -11.84
N ASN A 79 13.12 1.12 -11.99
CA ASN A 79 13.94 0.19 -12.75
C ASN A 79 14.09 -1.18 -12.05
N ASP A 80 14.09 -1.24 -10.71
CA ASP A 80 14.16 -2.51 -9.98
C ASP A 80 12.84 -3.27 -10.05
N LEU A 81 11.70 -2.60 -9.92
CA LEU A 81 10.38 -3.20 -10.16
C LEU A 81 10.25 -3.68 -11.63
N LEU A 82 10.72 -2.88 -12.59
CA LEU A 82 10.75 -3.24 -14.01
C LEU A 82 11.74 -4.36 -14.32
N ALA A 83 12.73 -4.61 -13.45
CA ALA A 83 13.63 -5.76 -13.58
C ALA A 83 12.98 -7.07 -13.12
N ILE A 84 12.02 -7.00 -12.20
CA ILE A 84 11.16 -8.12 -11.82
C ILE A 84 10.15 -8.39 -12.95
N LEU A 85 9.57 -7.32 -13.50
CA LEU A 85 8.69 -7.35 -14.65
C LEU A 85 9.55 -7.23 -15.93
N TYR A 86 9.67 -8.24 -16.72
CA TYR A 86 10.54 -8.36 -17.90
C TYR A 86 10.83 -7.04 -18.63
N GLN A 87 12.10 -6.77 -18.92
CA GLN A 87 12.54 -5.53 -19.61
C GLN A 87 11.82 -5.28 -20.96
N GLN A 88 11.39 -6.33 -21.64
CA GLN A 88 10.64 -6.20 -22.90
C GLN A 88 9.26 -5.54 -22.73
N TYR A 89 8.67 -5.58 -21.55
CA TYR A 89 7.37 -4.96 -21.23
C TYR A 89 7.52 -3.63 -20.46
N ALA A 90 8.73 -3.14 -20.26
CA ALA A 90 9.00 -1.96 -19.43
C ALA A 90 8.17 -0.73 -19.85
N GLU A 91 7.95 -0.52 -21.15
CA GLU A 91 7.14 0.59 -21.65
C GLU A 91 5.64 0.43 -21.31
N GLU A 92 5.10 -0.78 -21.45
CA GLU A 92 3.70 -1.09 -21.09
C GLU A 92 3.48 -0.96 -19.60
N VAL A 93 4.37 -1.55 -18.80
CA VAL A 93 4.33 -1.46 -17.34
C VAL A 93 4.43 -0.01 -16.89
N GLY A 94 5.37 0.78 -17.43
CA GLY A 94 5.55 2.19 -17.08
C GLY A 94 4.33 3.08 -17.43
N ARG A 95 3.50 2.67 -18.39
CA ARG A 95 2.25 3.38 -18.73
C ARG A 95 1.08 3.01 -17.82
N ARG A 96 1.09 1.82 -17.20
CA ARG A 96 -0.06 1.27 -16.49
C ARG A 96 0.15 1.03 -15.01
N LEU A 97 1.39 1.14 -14.50
CA LEU A 97 1.73 0.86 -13.11
C LEU A 97 2.57 1.98 -12.52
N LEU A 98 2.19 2.44 -11.31
CA LEU A 98 2.94 3.44 -10.55
C LEU A 98 2.93 3.09 -9.07
N SER A 99 4.07 2.65 -8.54
CA SER A 99 4.25 2.43 -7.10
C SER A 99 4.16 3.74 -6.34
N PHE A 100 3.43 3.73 -5.22
CA PHE A 100 3.21 4.91 -4.39
C PHE A 100 3.41 4.67 -2.89
N ALA A 101 3.62 3.41 -2.47
CA ALA A 101 3.93 3.09 -1.08
C ALA A 101 4.66 1.76 -0.96
N ARG A 102 5.55 1.68 0.04
CA ARG A 102 6.12 0.42 0.51
C ARG A 102 5.21 -0.15 1.60
N SER A 103 4.75 -1.39 1.42
CA SER A 103 3.75 -2.06 2.26
C SER A 103 4.33 -3.07 3.24
N GLY A 104 5.62 -3.38 3.11
CA GLY A 104 6.35 -4.30 3.97
C GLY A 104 7.85 -4.02 4.01
N SER A 105 8.49 -4.43 5.10
CA SER A 105 9.94 -4.37 5.29
C SER A 105 10.70 -5.29 4.34
N ASP A 106 10.01 -6.27 3.77
CA ASP A 106 10.51 -7.21 2.76
C ASP A 106 10.69 -6.59 1.36
N GLY A 107 10.19 -5.36 1.16
CA GLY A 107 10.23 -4.65 -0.12
C GLY A 107 8.95 -4.74 -0.95
N SER A 108 7.88 -5.31 -0.40
CA SER A 108 6.56 -5.31 -1.03
C SER A 108 5.97 -3.90 -1.18
N GLU A 109 5.14 -3.69 -2.20
CA GLU A 109 4.65 -2.37 -2.60
C GLU A 109 3.14 -2.31 -2.83
N CYS A 110 2.60 -1.09 -2.66
CA CYS A 110 1.31 -0.73 -3.22
C CYS A 110 1.50 0.16 -4.44
N ALA A 111 0.73 -0.12 -5.50
CA ALA A 111 0.78 0.64 -6.74
C ALA A 111 -0.62 1.08 -7.21
N LEU A 112 -0.65 2.14 -8.00
CA LEU A 112 -1.78 2.46 -8.87
C LEU A 112 -1.62 1.66 -10.17
N TRP A 113 -2.66 0.97 -10.59
CA TRP A 113 -2.70 0.21 -11.82
C TRP A 113 -3.88 0.67 -12.70
N LEU A 114 -3.58 0.98 -13.97
CA LEU A 114 -4.57 1.33 -14.97
C LEU A 114 -5.02 0.06 -15.69
N ASP A 115 -6.26 -0.39 -15.43
CA ASP A 115 -6.83 -1.58 -16.05
C ASP A 115 -7.17 -1.38 -17.54
N GLU A 116 -7.63 -2.44 -18.20
CA GLU A 116 -7.99 -2.40 -19.61
C GLU A 116 -9.24 -1.55 -19.91
N GLU A 117 -10.06 -1.32 -18.90
CA GLU A 117 -11.27 -0.48 -19.01
C GLU A 117 -10.97 1.01 -18.79
N GLY A 118 -9.73 1.35 -18.42
CA GLY A 118 -9.27 2.71 -18.12
C GLY A 118 -9.59 3.16 -16.70
N HIS A 119 -9.86 2.23 -15.76
CA HIS A 119 -10.02 2.54 -14.36
C HIS A 119 -8.69 2.40 -13.63
N THR A 120 -8.43 3.31 -12.69
CA THR A 120 -7.27 3.19 -11.79
C THR A 120 -7.66 2.42 -10.55
N GLN A 121 -6.96 1.33 -10.29
CA GLN A 121 -7.13 0.50 -9.12
C GLN A 121 -5.90 0.57 -8.21
N ILE A 122 -6.06 0.27 -6.92
CA ILE A 122 -4.95 0.11 -5.98
C ILE A 122 -4.64 -1.37 -5.90
N VAL A 123 -3.37 -1.72 -6.12
CA VAL A 123 -2.88 -3.09 -6.17
C VAL A 123 -1.72 -3.29 -5.20
N HIS A 124 -1.49 -4.53 -4.83
CA HIS A 124 -0.31 -4.96 -4.07
C HIS A 124 0.59 -5.82 -4.94
N ILE A 125 1.90 -5.67 -4.74
CA ILE A 125 2.95 -6.44 -5.41
C ILE A 125 3.88 -6.94 -4.32
N GLY A 126 3.89 -8.25 -4.12
CA GLY A 126 4.81 -8.91 -3.20
C GLY A 126 6.26 -8.80 -3.67
N SER A 127 7.20 -8.83 -2.75
CA SER A 127 8.64 -8.77 -3.07
C SER A 127 9.17 -10.03 -3.75
N GLY A 128 8.42 -11.14 -3.69
CA GLY A 128 8.82 -12.45 -4.20
C GLY A 128 9.91 -13.15 -3.37
N SER A 129 10.60 -12.43 -2.50
CA SER A 129 11.58 -13.00 -1.55
C SER A 129 11.05 -13.11 -0.13
N GLY A 130 10.00 -12.36 0.19
CA GLY A 130 9.20 -12.39 1.41
C GLY A 130 7.76 -12.71 1.04
N SER A 131 6.91 -11.70 0.99
CA SER A 131 5.53 -11.84 0.54
C SER A 131 5.46 -12.17 -0.96
N VAL A 132 4.52 -13.02 -1.32
CA VAL A 132 4.13 -13.34 -2.71
C VAL A 132 2.75 -12.79 -3.05
N MET A 133 2.07 -12.11 -2.12
CA MET A 133 0.75 -11.54 -2.34
C MET A 133 0.78 -10.51 -3.47
N THR A 134 0.00 -10.76 -4.53
CA THR A 134 -0.09 -9.89 -5.72
C THR A 134 -1.53 -9.88 -6.19
N CYS A 135 -2.25 -8.77 -5.90
CA CYS A 135 -3.68 -8.68 -6.14
C CYS A 135 -4.21 -7.24 -6.10
N VAL A 136 -5.46 -7.06 -6.49
CA VAL A 136 -6.20 -5.82 -6.26
C VAL A 136 -6.52 -5.67 -4.77
N LEU A 137 -6.17 -4.52 -4.17
CA LEU A 137 -6.43 -4.20 -2.76
C LEU A 137 -7.83 -3.61 -2.54
N GLY A 138 -8.85 -4.45 -2.69
CA GLY A 138 -10.24 -4.06 -2.48
C GLY A 138 -10.91 -3.45 -3.71
N LYS A 139 -12.19 -3.10 -3.57
CA LYS A 139 -13.05 -2.65 -4.69
C LYS A 139 -12.86 -1.19 -5.07
N ASN A 140 -12.23 -0.41 -4.22
CA ASN A 140 -12.05 1.04 -4.37
C ASN A 140 -11.03 1.58 -3.37
N GLY A 141 -10.65 2.86 -3.50
CA GLY A 141 -9.69 3.50 -2.60
C GLY A 141 -10.09 3.48 -1.12
N LEU A 142 -11.39 3.48 -0.81
CA LEU A 142 -11.86 3.42 0.57
C LEU A 142 -11.54 2.05 1.22
N ASP A 143 -11.66 0.96 0.49
CA ASP A 143 -11.32 -0.38 1.02
C ASP A 143 -9.83 -0.47 1.36
N PHE A 144 -8.95 0.14 0.57
CA PHE A 144 -7.53 0.26 0.90
C PHE A 144 -7.32 1.04 2.23
N LEU A 145 -7.96 2.18 2.41
CA LEU A 145 -7.86 2.94 3.66
C LEU A 145 -8.40 2.15 4.86
N ARG A 146 -9.47 1.39 4.66
CA ARG A 146 -10.07 0.54 5.68
C ARG A 146 -9.16 -0.64 6.04
N LEU A 147 -8.46 -1.23 5.05
CA LEU A 147 -7.45 -2.26 5.28
C LEU A 147 -6.33 -1.74 6.20
N LEU A 148 -5.77 -0.56 5.89
CA LEU A 148 -4.76 0.09 6.72
C LEU A 148 -5.26 0.40 8.14
N ALA A 149 -6.55 0.68 8.29
CA ALA A 149 -7.16 1.00 9.57
C ALA A 149 -7.42 -0.23 10.46
N ILE A 150 -7.35 -1.45 9.92
CA ILE A 150 -7.45 -2.68 10.72
C ILE A 150 -6.32 -2.71 11.75
N GLY A 151 -5.08 -2.38 11.34
CA GLY A 151 -3.94 -2.27 12.23
C GLY A 151 -3.11 -3.55 12.32
N TYR A 152 -2.95 -4.28 11.21
CA TYR A 152 -1.89 -5.28 11.08
C TYR A 152 -0.51 -4.61 11.18
N ASP A 153 0.52 -5.37 11.48
CA ASP A 153 1.89 -4.84 11.48
C ASP A 153 2.25 -4.27 10.10
N GLU A 154 2.18 -5.11 9.09
CA GLU A 154 2.33 -4.80 7.67
C GLU A 154 1.17 -5.42 6.89
N ILE A 155 0.82 -4.88 5.72
CA ILE A 155 -0.27 -5.42 4.89
C ILE A 155 0.20 -6.39 3.82
N CYS A 156 1.48 -6.68 3.74
CA CYS A 156 2.03 -7.63 2.77
C CYS A 156 1.86 -9.11 3.16
N TRP A 157 1.45 -9.40 4.39
CA TRP A 157 1.32 -10.74 4.93
C TRP A 157 -0.14 -11.18 4.97
N ASP A 158 -0.65 -11.74 3.89
CA ASP A 158 -2.04 -12.16 3.74
C ASP A 158 -2.44 -13.34 4.62
N GLU A 159 -1.48 -14.13 5.12
CA GLU A 159 -1.73 -15.18 6.10
C GLU A 159 -2.36 -14.66 7.41
N TYR A 160 -2.22 -13.37 7.72
CA TYR A 160 -2.89 -12.73 8.86
C TYR A 160 -4.31 -12.28 8.57
N TYR A 161 -4.71 -12.14 7.30
CA TYR A 161 -6.00 -11.60 6.90
C TYR A 161 -7.23 -12.39 7.37
N PRO A 162 -7.17 -13.71 7.61
CA PRO A 162 -8.31 -14.46 8.19
C PRO A 162 -8.64 -14.08 9.63
N LEU A 163 -7.71 -13.45 10.36
CA LEU A 163 -7.83 -13.17 11.79
C LEU A 163 -7.70 -11.65 12.06
N PRO A 164 -8.30 -11.15 13.16
CA PRO A 164 -8.02 -9.80 13.63
C PRO A 164 -6.54 -9.64 14.03
N PRO A 165 -5.98 -8.40 13.97
CA PRO A 165 -4.65 -8.13 14.50
C PRO A 165 -4.48 -8.63 15.93
N ASN A 166 -3.25 -8.97 16.30
CA ASN A 166 -2.90 -9.45 17.65
C ASN A 166 -3.60 -10.77 18.09
N SER A 167 -4.07 -11.55 17.10
CA SER A 167 -4.67 -12.86 17.41
C SER A 167 -3.65 -13.92 17.84
N ASN A 168 -2.40 -13.78 17.38
CA ASN A 168 -1.28 -14.64 17.78
C ASN A 168 -0.53 -14.00 18.97
N LYS A 169 -0.62 -14.63 20.14
CA LYS A 169 0.01 -14.15 21.39
C LYS A 169 1.54 -14.30 21.40
N ASN A 170 2.11 -14.99 20.45
CA ASN A 170 3.56 -15.19 20.35
C ASN A 170 4.22 -14.16 19.42
N GLU A 171 3.44 -13.28 18.83
CA GLU A 171 3.91 -12.19 17.98
C GLU A 171 3.88 -10.86 18.74
N MET A 172 4.64 -9.90 18.24
CA MET A 172 4.66 -8.53 18.76
C MET A 172 3.25 -7.95 18.75
N PHE A 173 2.86 -7.29 19.85
CA PHE A 173 1.55 -6.63 19.94
C PHE A 173 1.58 -5.28 19.25
N ILE A 174 0.69 -5.06 18.28
CA ILE A 174 0.58 -3.80 17.56
C ILE A 174 -0.57 -2.98 18.15
N HIS A 175 -0.24 -1.86 18.80
CA HIS A 175 -1.25 -0.92 19.30
C HIS A 175 -1.93 -0.22 18.14
N PRO A 176 -3.29 -0.24 18.07
CA PRO A 176 -4.02 0.35 16.95
C PRO A 176 -3.82 1.86 16.86
N ASN A 177 -3.69 2.38 15.65
CA ASN A 177 -3.69 3.82 15.39
C ASN A 177 -5.11 4.38 15.47
N THR A 178 -5.57 4.66 16.70
CA THR A 178 -6.94 5.15 16.95
C THR A 178 -7.24 6.45 16.24
N LYS A 179 -6.25 7.35 16.12
CA LYS A 179 -6.41 8.62 15.41
C LYS A 179 -6.68 8.44 13.92
N TYR A 180 -5.99 7.50 13.29
CA TYR A 180 -6.24 7.15 11.89
C TYR A 180 -7.59 6.45 11.72
N GLN A 181 -7.92 5.51 12.60
CA GLN A 181 -9.22 4.83 12.59
C GLN A 181 -10.39 5.83 12.71
N GLU A 182 -10.33 6.75 13.67
CA GLU A 182 -11.33 7.80 13.85
C GLU A 182 -11.44 8.72 12.62
N TRP A 183 -10.31 9.07 12.00
CA TRP A 183 -10.31 9.88 10.79
C TRP A 183 -11.00 9.14 9.62
N VAL A 184 -10.67 7.88 9.37
CA VAL A 184 -11.33 7.05 8.32
C VAL A 184 -12.83 6.97 8.58
N GLN A 185 -13.24 6.61 9.79
CA GLN A 185 -14.65 6.44 10.14
C GLN A 185 -15.44 7.74 9.96
N ASN A 186 -14.91 8.87 10.46
CA ASN A 186 -15.59 10.15 10.42
C ASN A 186 -15.62 10.78 9.02
N THR A 187 -14.51 10.70 8.28
CA THR A 187 -14.39 11.29 6.94
C THR A 187 -15.27 10.59 5.92
N PHE A 188 -15.30 9.26 5.97
CA PHE A 188 -16.00 8.45 4.97
C PHE A 188 -17.32 7.84 5.47
N ARG A 189 -17.69 8.08 6.74
CA ARG A 189 -18.90 7.54 7.37
C ARG A 189 -18.98 6.02 7.23
N THR A 190 -17.89 5.34 7.50
CA THR A 190 -17.70 3.91 7.34
C THR A 190 -17.31 3.23 8.65
N THR A 191 -17.19 1.91 8.62
CA THR A 191 -16.71 1.09 9.75
C THR A 191 -15.37 0.47 9.39
N ILE A 192 -14.53 0.21 10.39
CA ILE A 192 -13.29 -0.53 10.21
C ILE A 192 -13.62 -2.04 10.17
N PRO A 193 -13.14 -2.80 9.18
CA PRO A 193 -13.27 -4.25 9.14
C PRO A 193 -12.55 -4.89 10.32
N LYS A 194 -12.96 -6.09 10.69
CA LYS A 194 -12.26 -6.86 11.73
C LYS A 194 -11.07 -7.63 11.18
N THR A 195 -11.15 -8.02 9.92
CA THR A 195 -10.17 -8.86 9.22
C THR A 195 -9.93 -8.35 7.81
N GLY A 196 -8.76 -8.68 7.25
CA GLY A 196 -8.39 -8.31 5.88
C GLY A 196 -9.32 -8.92 4.84
N LEU A 197 -9.76 -10.16 5.06
CA LEU A 197 -10.67 -10.86 4.14
C LEU A 197 -12.05 -10.23 3.99
N GLU A 198 -12.43 -9.28 4.86
CA GLU A 198 -13.68 -8.52 4.67
C GLU A 198 -13.58 -7.48 3.52
N VAL A 199 -12.37 -7.13 3.08
CA VAL A 199 -12.12 -6.09 2.06
C VAL A 199 -11.22 -6.54 0.92
N VAL A 200 -10.35 -7.51 1.13
CA VAL A 200 -9.40 -8.01 0.13
C VAL A 200 -9.58 -9.51 -0.06
N THR A 201 -9.52 -9.97 -1.30
CA THR A 201 -9.33 -11.39 -1.64
C THR A 201 -7.87 -11.52 -2.07
N PRO A 202 -6.98 -12.07 -1.21
CA PRO A 202 -5.57 -12.21 -1.55
C PRO A 202 -5.36 -13.22 -2.69
N HIS A 203 -4.37 -12.92 -3.53
CA HIS A 203 -3.85 -13.81 -4.55
C HIS A 203 -2.32 -13.75 -4.52
N GLU A 204 -1.66 -14.80 -4.98
CA GLU A 204 -0.21 -14.98 -4.90
C GLU A 204 0.42 -15.07 -6.29
N MET A 205 1.60 -14.45 -6.47
CA MET A 205 2.31 -14.40 -7.74
C MET A 205 2.89 -15.77 -8.18
N ASP A 206 2.96 -16.74 -7.30
CA ASP A 206 3.35 -18.13 -7.57
C ASP A 206 2.15 -19.08 -7.63
N GLY A 207 0.92 -18.52 -7.57
CA GLY A 207 -0.34 -19.24 -7.65
C GLY A 207 -0.77 -19.55 -9.08
N GLU A 208 -1.93 -20.18 -9.19
CA GLU A 208 -2.58 -20.41 -10.48
C GLU A 208 -3.32 -19.15 -10.97
N PRO A 209 -3.54 -19.00 -12.28
CA PRO A 209 -4.40 -17.93 -12.82
C PRO A 209 -5.75 -17.90 -12.12
N SER A 210 -6.20 -16.70 -11.75
CA SER A 210 -7.37 -16.47 -10.92
C SER A 210 -8.36 -15.51 -11.60
N ASP A 211 -9.38 -15.10 -10.87
CA ASP A 211 -10.31 -14.04 -11.29
C ASP A 211 -9.81 -12.63 -10.93
N ASP A 212 -8.63 -12.50 -10.30
CA ASP A 212 -8.01 -11.19 -10.05
C ASP A 212 -7.41 -10.63 -11.35
N PRO A 213 -7.92 -9.48 -11.83
CA PRO A 213 -7.49 -8.92 -13.11
C PRO A 213 -6.05 -8.40 -13.09
N PHE A 214 -5.57 -7.94 -11.92
CA PHE A 214 -4.20 -7.47 -11.80
C PHE A 214 -3.21 -8.62 -11.81
N LEU A 215 -3.49 -9.71 -11.10
CA LEU A 215 -2.62 -10.91 -11.11
C LEU A 215 -2.51 -11.49 -12.52
N ASN A 216 -3.62 -11.57 -13.28
CA ASN A 216 -3.58 -12.05 -14.64
C ASN A 216 -2.73 -11.15 -15.55
N TRP A 217 -2.90 -9.82 -15.45
CA TRP A 217 -2.06 -8.87 -16.14
C TRP A 217 -0.58 -8.97 -15.72
N PHE A 218 -0.32 -9.17 -14.43
CA PHE A 218 1.04 -9.37 -13.90
C PHE A 218 1.70 -10.60 -14.53
N PHE A 219 1.00 -11.73 -14.64
CA PHE A 219 1.52 -12.92 -15.32
C PHE A 219 1.81 -12.68 -16.80
N GLU A 220 0.95 -11.94 -17.51
CA GLU A 220 1.19 -11.58 -18.90
C GLU A 220 2.47 -10.73 -19.07
N MET A 221 2.77 -9.85 -18.10
CA MET A 221 3.96 -8.98 -18.13
C MET A 221 5.23 -9.71 -17.68
N THR A 222 5.12 -10.82 -16.97
CA THR A 222 6.27 -11.57 -16.44
C THR A 222 6.61 -12.84 -17.23
N ASP A 223 5.80 -13.26 -18.21
CA ASP A 223 5.97 -14.51 -18.96
C ASP A 223 6.09 -15.77 -18.07
N VAL A 224 5.45 -15.79 -16.89
CA VAL A 224 5.44 -16.93 -15.97
C VAL A 224 4.31 -17.90 -16.30
#